data_eeaa5bfbaaf8e272fb58286f256a494a
#
_entry.id   eeaa5bfbaaf8e272fb58286f256a494a
#
_cell.length_a   1.000
_cell.length_b   1.000
_cell.length_c   1.000
_cell.angle_alpha   90.00
_cell.angle_beta   90.00
_cell.angle_gamma   90.00
#
_symmetry.space_group_name_H-M   'P 1'
#
loop_
_entity.id
_entity.type
_entity.pdbx_description
1 polymer ?
#
loop_
_entity_poly.entity_id
_entity_poly.type
_entity_poly.pdbx_seq_one_letter_code
_entity_poly.pdbx_strand_id
1 'polypeptide(L)'
;MLDKNILLDNVRTLYNKVLLYRNQLDKPKNISLIASLYMINYNEQGFTNINIPSIGEVNNNFCGYAYKNIFGNYSLKINKKLEDADKVVIGLYLVGVLLTKNIDDYKQLDIVTYLKDKKDVNKDSNEYGNIYGMFVRDILFDDNNLLELLNKLEDEISNEKRRSWLI
;
A
#
# COMPACT_ATOMS: atom_id res chain seq x y z
N MET A 1 -8.63 7.58 -16.47
CA MET A 1 -7.18 7.65 -16.70
C MET A 1 -6.55 8.51 -15.62
N LEU A 2 -5.50 8.02 -15.00
CA LEU A 2 -4.85 8.72 -13.92
C LEU A 2 -3.97 9.85 -14.45
N ASP A 3 -4.03 11.01 -13.78
CA ASP A 3 -3.11 12.09 -14.06
C ASP A 3 -1.67 11.64 -13.76
N LYS A 4 -0.77 11.77 -14.73
CA LYS A 4 0.62 11.35 -14.58
C LYS A 4 1.35 12.06 -13.45
N ASN A 5 0.99 13.32 -13.19
CA ASN A 5 1.62 14.08 -12.10
C ASN A 5 1.21 13.53 -10.73
N ILE A 6 -0.05 13.14 -10.57
CA ILE A 6 -0.54 12.50 -9.35
C ILE A 6 0.13 11.15 -9.16
N LEU A 7 0.21 10.35 -10.23
CA LEU A 7 0.89 9.06 -10.18
C LEU A 7 2.37 9.23 -9.83
N LEU A 8 3.04 10.20 -10.43
CA LEU A 8 4.44 10.51 -10.13
C LEU A 8 4.64 10.84 -8.66
N ASP A 9 3.78 11.67 -8.08
CA ASP A 9 3.86 12.04 -6.67
C ASP A 9 3.70 10.83 -5.75
N ASN A 10 2.78 9.93 -6.08
CA ASN A 10 2.56 8.71 -5.32
C ASN A 10 3.75 7.75 -5.41
N VAL A 11 4.30 7.58 -6.62
CA VAL A 11 5.49 6.74 -6.83
C VAL A 11 6.69 7.31 -6.07
N ARG A 12 6.88 8.62 -6.14
CA ARG A 12 7.97 9.30 -5.40
C ARG A 12 7.82 9.12 -3.90
N THR A 13 6.60 9.26 -3.38
CA THR A 13 6.30 9.03 -1.96
C THR A 13 6.68 7.62 -1.53
N LEU A 14 6.23 6.61 -2.27
CA LEU A 14 6.53 5.22 -1.96
C LEU A 14 8.02 4.90 -2.09
N TYR A 15 8.68 5.42 -3.12
CA TYR A 15 10.11 5.22 -3.30
C TYR A 15 10.91 5.80 -2.11
N ASN A 16 10.55 6.99 -1.64
CA ASN A 16 11.19 7.59 -0.48
C ASN A 16 10.99 6.73 0.78
N LYS A 17 9.85 6.08 0.92
CA LYS A 17 9.59 5.16 2.04
C LYS A 17 10.40 3.87 1.91
N VAL A 18 10.61 3.37 0.70
CA VAL A 18 11.54 2.24 0.47
C VAL A 18 12.96 2.63 0.89
N LEU A 19 13.42 3.82 0.52
CA LEU A 19 14.75 4.30 0.92
C LEU A 19 14.87 4.42 2.44
N LEU A 20 13.84 4.91 3.11
CA LEU A 20 13.82 4.99 4.57
C LEU A 20 13.97 3.60 5.19
N TYR A 21 13.28 2.60 4.66
CA TYR A 21 13.40 1.22 5.10
C TYR A 21 14.82 0.68 4.87
N ARG A 22 15.37 0.90 3.68
CA ARG A 22 16.71 0.41 3.31
C ARG A 22 17.82 1.00 4.15
N ASN A 23 17.62 2.22 4.66
CA ASN A 23 18.60 2.92 5.48
C ASN A 23 18.59 2.50 6.95
N GLN A 24 17.67 1.61 7.34
CA GLN A 24 17.68 1.08 8.71
C GLN A 24 18.87 0.14 8.91
N LEU A 25 19.58 0.30 10.03
CA LEU A 25 20.68 -0.59 10.40
C LEU A 25 20.20 -2.03 10.57
N ASP A 26 19.12 -2.20 11.32
CA ASP A 26 18.42 -3.47 11.47
C ASP A 26 17.07 -3.38 10.77
N LYS A 27 17.03 -3.84 9.53
CA LYS A 27 15.79 -3.79 8.76
C LYS A 27 14.74 -4.68 9.40
N PRO A 28 13.62 -4.11 9.86
CA PRO A 28 12.57 -4.93 10.44
C PRO A 28 11.97 -5.87 9.39
N LYS A 29 11.68 -7.10 9.80
CA LYS A 29 11.14 -8.14 8.91
C LYS A 29 9.72 -8.51 9.22
N ASN A 30 9.20 -8.12 10.38
CA ASN A 30 7.80 -8.34 10.68
C ASN A 30 6.99 -7.08 10.39
N ILE A 31 5.74 -7.29 10.00
CA ILE A 31 4.90 -6.20 9.53
C ILE A 31 4.57 -5.18 10.63
N SER A 32 4.48 -5.61 11.88
CA SER A 32 4.23 -4.71 13.00
C SER A 32 5.33 -3.66 13.12
N LEU A 33 6.59 -4.09 13.02
CA LEU A 33 7.75 -3.19 13.11
C LEU A 33 7.88 -2.32 11.86
N ILE A 34 7.59 -2.85 10.68
CA ILE A 34 7.60 -2.07 9.44
C ILE A 34 6.53 -0.99 9.48
N ALA A 35 5.32 -1.33 9.90
CA ALA A 35 4.23 -0.37 10.04
C ALA A 35 4.59 0.74 11.05
N SER A 36 5.21 0.36 12.15
CA SER A 36 5.68 1.30 13.18
C SER A 36 6.70 2.30 12.62
N LEU A 37 7.59 1.86 11.72
CA LEU A 37 8.54 2.74 11.05
C LEU A 37 7.85 3.90 10.33
N TYR A 38 6.66 3.65 9.80
CA TYR A 38 5.86 4.64 9.07
C TYR A 38 4.75 5.28 9.94
N MET A 39 4.81 5.08 11.26
CA MET A 39 3.84 5.61 12.22
C MET A 39 2.41 5.10 11.98
N ILE A 40 2.30 3.85 11.55
CA ILE A 40 1.02 3.19 11.30
C ILE A 40 0.79 2.17 12.41
N ASN A 41 -0.40 2.22 13.04
CA ASN A 41 -0.79 1.25 14.05
C ASN A 41 -1.14 -0.09 13.41
N TYR A 42 -0.52 -1.15 13.88
CA TYR A 42 -0.76 -2.50 13.39
C TYR A 42 -1.47 -3.32 14.46
N ASN A 43 -2.55 -3.99 14.07
CA ASN A 43 -3.27 -4.93 14.92
C ASN A 43 -3.66 -6.18 14.16
N GLU A 44 -3.66 -7.31 14.85
CA GLU A 44 -4.18 -8.56 14.33
C GLU A 44 -5.51 -8.85 14.97
N GLN A 45 -6.45 -9.33 14.18
CA GLN A 45 -7.81 -9.62 14.63
C GLN A 45 -8.34 -10.91 14.00
N GLY A 46 -9.14 -11.65 14.76
CA GLY A 46 -9.90 -12.76 14.18
C GLY A 46 -11.16 -12.22 13.50
N PHE A 47 -11.29 -12.53 12.21
CA PHE A 47 -12.46 -12.15 11.42
C PHE A 47 -13.38 -13.35 11.26
N THR A 48 -14.20 -13.61 12.27
CA THR A 48 -15.19 -14.70 12.24
C THR A 48 -16.56 -14.06 12.45
N ASN A 49 -17.34 -13.91 11.40
CA ASN A 49 -18.70 -13.37 11.46
C ASN A 49 -18.79 -12.03 12.21
N ILE A 50 -17.82 -11.15 11.99
CA ILE A 50 -17.78 -9.83 12.60
C ILE A 50 -18.37 -8.81 11.64
N ASN A 51 -19.21 -7.93 12.17
CA ASN A 51 -19.72 -6.80 11.42
C ASN A 51 -18.77 -5.61 11.62
N ILE A 52 -18.10 -5.21 10.53
CA ILE A 52 -17.19 -4.05 10.55
C ILE A 52 -17.97 -2.84 10.03
N PRO A 53 -18.02 -1.73 10.77
CA PRO A 53 -18.66 -0.51 10.28
C PRO A 53 -18.14 -0.14 8.90
N SER A 54 -19.03 0.25 8.00
CA SER A 54 -18.78 0.64 6.61
C SER A 54 -18.43 -0.50 5.64
N ILE A 55 -18.15 -1.72 6.14
CA ILE A 55 -17.87 -2.89 5.31
C ILE A 55 -19.03 -3.88 5.36
N GLY A 56 -19.62 -4.06 6.54
CA GLY A 56 -20.62 -5.07 6.80
C GLY A 56 -20.02 -6.34 7.40
N GLU A 57 -20.73 -7.46 7.27
CA GLU A 57 -20.30 -8.73 7.82
C GLU A 57 -19.13 -9.31 7.03
N VAL A 58 -18.09 -9.72 7.74
CA VAL A 58 -16.89 -10.35 7.17
C VAL A 58 -16.70 -11.75 7.74
N ASN A 59 -16.05 -12.61 6.98
CA ASN A 59 -15.81 -13.99 7.33
C ASN A 59 -14.30 -14.32 7.41
N ASN A 60 -13.98 -15.59 7.62
CA ASN A 60 -12.59 -16.05 7.74
C ASN A 60 -11.72 -15.82 6.50
N ASN A 61 -12.33 -15.55 5.34
CA ASN A 61 -11.59 -15.28 4.10
C ASN A 61 -11.15 -13.82 3.99
N PHE A 62 -11.54 -13.01 4.93
CA PHE A 62 -11.16 -11.60 4.96
C PHE A 62 -9.71 -11.46 5.43
N CYS A 63 -8.89 -10.79 4.64
CA CYS A 63 -7.45 -10.69 4.93
C CYS A 63 -7.10 -9.50 5.83
N GLY A 64 -7.75 -8.38 5.63
CA GLY A 64 -7.46 -7.19 6.42
C GLY A 64 -8.01 -5.93 5.81
N TYR A 65 -7.83 -4.84 6.52
CA TYR A 65 -8.23 -3.52 6.05
C TYR A 65 -7.38 -2.41 6.67
N ALA A 66 -7.35 -1.28 5.98
CA ALA A 66 -6.64 -0.08 6.41
C ALA A 66 -7.62 1.07 6.60
N TYR A 67 -7.39 1.91 7.58
CA TYR A 67 -8.27 3.03 7.87
C TYR A 67 -7.54 4.14 8.64
N LYS A 68 -8.14 5.31 8.66
CA LYS A 68 -7.74 6.41 9.55
C LYS A 68 -8.72 6.44 10.72
N ASN A 69 -8.21 6.35 11.94
CA ASN A 69 -9.07 6.35 13.11
C ASN A 69 -9.59 7.77 13.44
N ILE A 70 -10.49 7.86 14.41
CA ILE A 70 -11.11 9.14 14.80
C ILE A 70 -10.10 10.17 15.33
N PHE A 71 -8.92 9.72 15.79
CA PHE A 71 -7.85 10.60 16.26
C PHE A 71 -6.91 11.04 15.14
N GLY A 72 -7.20 10.65 13.90
CA GLY A 72 -6.38 11.00 12.75
C GLY A 72 -5.16 10.10 12.52
N ASN A 73 -5.03 9.01 13.24
CA ASN A 73 -3.92 8.07 13.09
C ASN A 73 -4.26 7.00 12.05
N TYR A 74 -3.28 6.65 11.24
CA TYR A 74 -3.41 5.55 10.29
C TYR A 74 -3.26 4.22 11.00
N SER A 75 -4.13 3.29 10.65
CA SER A 75 -4.19 1.97 11.29
C SER A 75 -4.49 0.91 10.25
N LEU A 76 -4.01 -0.29 10.51
CA LEU A 76 -4.39 -1.46 9.74
C LEU A 76 -4.67 -2.64 10.66
N LYS A 77 -5.60 -3.49 10.24
CA LYS A 77 -5.96 -4.72 10.94
C LYS A 77 -5.84 -5.88 9.98
N ILE A 78 -5.10 -6.89 10.39
CA ILE A 78 -4.81 -8.08 9.58
C ILE A 78 -5.42 -9.29 10.26
N ASN A 79 -5.95 -10.22 9.47
CA ASN A 79 -6.48 -11.47 9.98
C ASN A 79 -5.37 -12.29 10.64
N LYS A 80 -5.51 -12.53 11.93
CA LYS A 80 -4.50 -13.27 12.72
C LYS A 80 -4.30 -14.72 12.26
N LYS A 81 -5.24 -15.29 11.51
CA LYS A 81 -5.14 -16.65 11.00
C LYS A 81 -4.25 -16.79 9.77
N LEU A 82 -3.84 -15.69 9.16
CA LEU A 82 -2.92 -15.74 8.02
C LEU A 82 -1.55 -16.24 8.46
N GLU A 83 -0.84 -16.88 7.55
CA GLU A 83 0.56 -17.21 7.75
C GLU A 83 1.39 -15.92 7.82
N ASP A 84 2.51 -15.96 8.52
CA ASP A 84 3.35 -14.78 8.74
C ASP A 84 3.78 -14.12 7.43
N ALA A 85 4.15 -14.92 6.43
CA ALA A 85 4.54 -14.41 5.12
C ALA A 85 3.40 -13.64 4.44
N ASP A 86 2.17 -14.13 4.56
CA ASP A 86 1.00 -13.49 3.99
C ASP A 86 0.63 -12.21 4.73
N LYS A 87 0.79 -12.19 6.05
CA LYS A 87 0.60 -10.98 6.85
C LYS A 87 1.53 -9.86 6.39
N VAL A 88 2.78 -10.19 6.10
CA VAL A 88 3.76 -9.21 5.61
C VAL A 88 3.35 -8.65 4.25
N VAL A 89 2.99 -9.51 3.31
CA VAL A 89 2.59 -9.08 1.96
C VAL A 89 1.34 -8.20 2.00
N ILE A 90 0.31 -8.66 2.67
CA ILE A 90 -0.96 -7.92 2.79
C ILE A 90 -0.76 -6.62 3.57
N GLY A 91 -0.03 -6.70 4.67
CA GLY A 91 0.27 -5.52 5.49
C GLY A 91 1.05 -4.47 4.74
N LEU A 92 2.07 -4.85 3.98
CA LEU A 92 2.85 -3.92 3.17
C LEU A 92 2.02 -3.27 2.07
N TYR A 93 1.14 -4.04 1.42
CA TYR A 93 0.22 -3.50 0.43
C TYR A 93 -0.66 -2.41 1.06
N LEU A 94 -1.25 -2.70 2.21
CA LEU A 94 -2.09 -1.74 2.92
C LEU A 94 -1.31 -0.52 3.44
N VAL A 95 -0.07 -0.73 3.87
CA VAL A 95 0.83 0.38 4.21
C VAL A 95 1.03 1.31 3.01
N GLY A 96 1.28 0.74 1.84
CA GLY A 96 1.41 1.52 0.60
C GLY A 96 0.15 2.34 0.30
N VAL A 97 -1.01 1.75 0.48
CA VAL A 97 -2.30 2.44 0.33
C VAL A 97 -2.41 3.62 1.29
N LEU A 98 -2.12 3.39 2.57
CA LEU A 98 -2.20 4.45 3.59
C LEU A 98 -1.21 5.60 3.34
N LEU A 99 -0.05 5.29 2.79
CA LEU A 99 0.98 6.30 2.53
C LEU A 99 0.69 7.18 1.30
N THR A 100 -0.17 6.73 0.40
CA THR A 100 -0.45 7.43 -0.86
C THR A 100 -1.85 7.99 -0.97
N LYS A 101 -2.82 7.35 -0.33
CA LYS A 101 -4.20 7.84 -0.37
C LYS A 101 -4.42 8.87 0.71
N ASN A 102 -5.10 9.95 0.33
CA ASN A 102 -5.60 10.93 1.28
C ASN A 102 -6.89 10.38 1.89
N ILE A 103 -6.76 9.61 2.94
CA ILE A 103 -7.90 9.08 3.70
C ILE A 103 -8.33 10.16 4.69
N ASP A 104 -9.26 11.00 4.28
CA ASP A 104 -9.70 12.14 5.07
C ASP A 104 -10.73 11.77 6.14
N ASP A 105 -11.40 10.63 6.00
CA ASP A 105 -12.48 10.21 6.87
C ASP A 105 -12.18 8.80 7.39
N TYR A 106 -12.36 8.61 8.71
CA TYR A 106 -12.23 7.28 9.35
C TYR A 106 -13.18 6.23 8.78
N LYS A 107 -14.18 6.65 8.01
CA LYS A 107 -15.10 5.75 7.29
C LYS A 107 -14.53 5.26 5.96
N GLN A 108 -13.46 5.85 5.47
CA GLN A 108 -12.83 5.40 4.24
C GLN A 108 -11.91 4.22 4.55
N LEU A 109 -12.25 3.07 4.01
CA LEU A 109 -11.55 1.83 4.25
C LEU A 109 -11.05 1.25 2.94
N ASP A 110 -9.83 0.76 2.96
CA ASP A 110 -9.32 -0.09 1.89
C ASP A 110 -9.25 -1.53 2.38
N ILE A 111 -9.74 -2.44 1.56
CA ILE A 111 -10.02 -3.81 1.95
C ILE A 111 -9.23 -4.76 1.06
N VAL A 112 -8.57 -5.71 1.68
CA VAL A 112 -8.04 -6.89 0.99
C VAL A 112 -8.83 -8.10 1.48
N THR A 113 -9.63 -8.67 0.59
CA THR A 113 -10.64 -9.65 0.99
C THR A 113 -10.24 -11.10 0.73
N TYR A 114 -9.15 -11.37 0.00
CA TYR A 114 -8.92 -12.75 -0.37
C TYR A 114 -7.48 -13.07 -0.77
N LEU A 115 -6.91 -14.09 -0.16
CA LEU A 115 -5.56 -14.54 -0.45
C LEU A 115 -5.47 -15.78 -1.34
N LYS A 116 -6.54 -16.56 -1.47
CA LYS A 116 -6.48 -17.79 -2.30
C LYS A 116 -6.21 -17.48 -3.76
N ASP A 117 -6.69 -16.35 -4.22
CA ASP A 117 -6.33 -15.81 -5.52
C ASP A 117 -5.42 -14.63 -5.31
N LYS A 118 -4.11 -14.86 -5.38
CA LYS A 118 -3.13 -13.77 -5.44
C LYS A 118 -3.46 -12.75 -6.53
N LYS A 119 -4.35 -13.11 -7.45
CA LYS A 119 -4.96 -12.22 -8.43
C LYS A 119 -5.88 -11.18 -7.79
N ASP A 120 -6.46 -11.45 -6.63
CA ASP A 120 -7.43 -10.54 -6.01
C ASP A 120 -6.75 -9.38 -5.29
N VAL A 121 -5.52 -9.55 -4.81
CA VAL A 121 -4.69 -8.45 -4.31
C VAL A 121 -4.35 -7.49 -5.44
N ASN A 122 -4.34 -7.96 -6.68
CA ASN A 122 -4.10 -7.19 -7.90
C ASN A 122 -5.36 -6.95 -8.72
N LYS A 123 -6.55 -7.23 -8.19
CA LYS A 123 -7.78 -7.17 -8.98
C LYS A 123 -8.19 -5.76 -9.34
N ASP A 124 -7.82 -4.80 -8.54
CA ASP A 124 -7.76 -3.43 -9.00
C ASP A 124 -6.50 -3.26 -9.83
N SER A 125 -6.51 -3.85 -11.02
CA SER A 125 -5.49 -3.67 -12.03
C SER A 125 -5.49 -2.23 -12.55
N ASN A 126 -5.86 -1.28 -11.72
CA ASN A 126 -5.58 0.11 -11.96
C ASN A 126 -4.10 0.36 -11.65
N GLU A 127 -3.60 1.44 -12.14
CA GLU A 127 -2.21 1.85 -11.99
C GLU A 127 -1.77 1.91 -10.51
N TYR A 128 -2.69 2.18 -9.58
CA TYR A 128 -2.41 2.19 -8.14
C TYR A 128 -2.13 0.80 -7.58
N GLY A 129 -2.91 -0.21 -7.96
CA GLY A 129 -2.65 -1.58 -7.51
C GLY A 129 -1.25 -2.05 -7.90
N ASN A 130 -0.79 -1.66 -9.08
CA ASN A 130 0.54 -1.98 -9.56
C ASN A 130 1.64 -1.33 -8.71
N ILE A 131 1.50 -0.06 -8.35
CA ILE A 131 2.52 0.61 -7.53
C ILE A 131 2.58 0.07 -6.12
N TYR A 132 1.46 -0.37 -5.54
CA TYR A 132 1.48 -1.01 -4.22
C TYR A 132 2.18 -2.36 -4.29
N GLY A 133 1.96 -3.13 -5.35
CA GLY A 133 2.70 -4.37 -5.59
C GLY A 133 4.20 -4.13 -5.75
N MET A 134 4.59 -3.08 -6.48
CA MET A 134 5.99 -2.67 -6.61
C MET A 134 6.59 -2.30 -5.25
N PHE A 135 5.86 -1.56 -4.42
CA PHE A 135 6.29 -1.19 -3.08
C PHE A 135 6.58 -2.44 -2.24
N VAL A 136 5.67 -3.41 -2.26
CA VAL A 136 5.85 -4.69 -1.54
C VAL A 136 7.13 -5.39 -1.99
N ARG A 137 7.35 -5.52 -3.30
CA ARG A 137 8.53 -6.19 -3.86
C ARG A 137 9.82 -5.46 -3.55
N ASP A 138 9.80 -4.14 -3.64
CA ASP A 138 11.00 -3.32 -3.37
C ASP A 138 11.41 -3.42 -1.90
N ILE A 139 10.45 -3.52 -0.98
CA ILE A 139 10.74 -3.76 0.43
C ILE A 139 11.25 -5.18 0.67
N LEU A 140 10.55 -6.20 0.14
CA LEU A 140 10.85 -7.60 0.46
C LEU A 140 12.06 -8.16 -0.28
N PHE A 141 12.28 -7.75 -1.52
CA PHE A 141 13.27 -8.36 -2.40
C PHE A 141 14.36 -7.40 -2.84
N ASP A 142 14.37 -6.18 -2.31
CA ASP A 142 15.35 -5.16 -2.69
C ASP A 142 15.34 -4.86 -4.20
N ASP A 143 14.17 -4.97 -4.82
CA ASP A 143 13.97 -4.63 -6.23
C ASP A 143 13.92 -3.11 -6.42
N ASN A 144 14.06 -2.64 -7.65
CA ASN A 144 14.05 -1.22 -8.02
C ASN A 144 12.87 -0.86 -8.94
N ASN A 145 11.72 -1.49 -8.75
CA ASN A 145 10.55 -1.28 -9.60
C ASN A 145 10.03 0.17 -9.52
N LEU A 146 9.97 0.73 -8.32
CA LEU A 146 9.50 2.11 -8.14
C LEU A 146 10.46 3.12 -8.74
N LEU A 147 11.77 2.91 -8.61
CA LEU A 147 12.77 3.80 -9.20
C LEU A 147 12.69 3.79 -10.73
N GLU A 148 12.55 2.62 -11.32
CA GLU A 148 12.39 2.49 -12.78
C GLU A 148 11.14 3.20 -13.27
N LEU A 149 10.02 3.02 -12.58
CA LEU A 149 8.77 3.70 -12.91
C LEU A 149 8.88 5.22 -12.71
N LEU A 150 9.52 5.65 -11.63
CA LEU A 150 9.76 7.07 -11.35
C LEU A 150 10.51 7.75 -12.51
N ASN A 151 11.60 7.14 -12.95
CA ASN A 151 12.41 7.65 -14.05
C ASN A 151 11.61 7.69 -15.35
N LYS A 152 10.84 6.66 -15.64
CA LYS A 152 9.98 6.60 -16.82
C LYS A 152 8.94 7.71 -16.83
N LEU A 153 8.27 7.94 -15.72
CA LEU A 153 7.23 8.98 -15.60
C LEU A 153 7.83 10.38 -15.71
N GLU A 154 9.00 10.63 -15.12
CA GLU A 154 9.70 11.90 -15.26
C GLU A 154 10.07 12.19 -16.70
N ASP A 155 10.57 11.20 -17.42
CA ASP A 155 10.90 11.34 -18.84
C ASP A 155 9.65 11.60 -19.70
N GLU A 156 8.57 10.88 -19.46
CA GLU A 156 7.31 11.07 -20.19
C GLU A 156 6.75 12.48 -19.98
N ILE A 157 6.75 12.96 -18.74
CA ILE A 157 6.26 14.31 -18.41
C ILE A 157 7.15 15.38 -19.05
N SER A 158 8.47 15.23 -19.01
CA SER A 158 9.40 16.15 -19.64
C SER A 158 9.21 16.20 -21.16
N ASN A 159 9.01 15.06 -21.81
CA ASN A 159 8.77 15.00 -23.25
C ASN A 159 7.44 15.64 -23.65
N GLU A 160 6.39 15.46 -22.86
CA GLU A 160 5.11 16.13 -23.12
C GLU A 160 5.23 17.65 -23.02
N LYS A 161 5.97 18.15 -22.04
CA LYS A 161 6.24 19.59 -21.92
C LYS A 161 7.01 20.14 -23.11
N ARG A 162 8.03 19.42 -23.59
CA ARG A 162 8.78 19.81 -24.79
C ARG A 162 7.90 19.89 -26.04
N ARG A 163 7.01 18.90 -26.21
CA ARG A 163 6.08 18.88 -27.34
C ARG A 163 5.13 20.07 -27.29
N SER A 164 4.64 20.46 -26.13
CA SER A 164 3.76 21.62 -26.00
C SER A 164 4.46 22.94 -26.33
N TRP A 165 5.79 23.02 -26.17
CA TRP A 165 6.57 24.22 -26.51
C TRP A 165 6.89 24.32 -28.00
N LEU A 166 6.83 23.18 -28.71
CA LEU A 166 7.13 23.14 -30.15
C LEU A 166 5.90 23.43 -31.03
N ILE A 167 4.76 23.58 -30.43
CA ILE A 167 3.53 23.96 -31.08
C ILE A 167 3.30 25.47 -30.85
#